data_00d493901b8619f9b651f6aa67dd05ce
#
_entry.id   00d493901b8619f9b651f6aa67dd05ce
#
_cell.length_a   1.000
_cell.length_b   1.000
_cell.length_c   1.000
_cell.angle_alpha   90.00
_cell.angle_beta   90.00
_cell.angle_gamma   90.00
#
_symmetry.space_group_name_H-M   'P 1'
#
loop_
_entity.id
_entity.type
_entity.pdbx_description
1 polymer ?
#
loop_
_entity_poly.entity_id
_entity_poly.type
_entity_poly.pdbx_seq_one_letter_code
_entity_poly.pdbx_strand_id
1 'polypeptide(L)'
;MKWFKRLSTLTKLIITSTIALLIFIVIGITGLNGMKEIKKGQDDMYEKNLIPISDAGKAYKDFILIRAELRRMLLNPDIEKRKQYKIIVDKAVEDLSKAIDYYVSLNAQGELGRMNSELDKSWKEYRSMNDELLSLIMAMKDNETGPILVKMFDAGDKIEKT
;
A
#
# COMPACT_ATOMS: atom_id res chain seq x y z
N MET A 1 -6.09 -31.45 -55.16
CA MET A 1 -7.24 -32.09 -54.47
C MET A 1 -8.29 -32.55 -55.49
N LYS A 2 -8.07 -33.70 -56.17
CA LYS A 2 -9.03 -34.23 -57.20
C LYS A 2 -10.32 -34.80 -56.57
N TRP A 3 -10.22 -35.23 -55.31
CA TRP A 3 -11.33 -35.77 -54.49
C TRP A 3 -12.45 -34.74 -54.26
N PHE A 4 -12.12 -33.48 -53.88
CA PHE A 4 -13.11 -32.43 -53.60
C PHE A 4 -13.94 -32.01 -54.83
N LYS A 5 -13.37 -32.15 -56.05
CA LYS A 5 -14.08 -31.83 -57.30
C LYS A 5 -15.21 -32.82 -57.61
N ARG A 6 -15.17 -34.06 -57.09
CA ARG A 6 -16.17 -35.12 -57.34
C ARG A 6 -17.34 -35.11 -56.34
N LEU A 7 -17.29 -34.27 -55.31
CA LEU A 7 -18.37 -34.14 -54.33
C LEU A 7 -19.55 -33.33 -54.89
N SER A 8 -20.77 -33.66 -54.43
CA SER A 8 -21.95 -32.87 -54.73
C SER A 8 -21.86 -31.46 -54.18
N THR A 9 -22.54 -30.50 -54.76
CA THR A 9 -22.53 -29.10 -54.31
C THR A 9 -22.97 -28.99 -52.86
N LEU A 10 -23.98 -29.77 -52.45
CA LEU A 10 -24.47 -29.82 -51.08
C LEU A 10 -23.38 -30.29 -50.09
N THR A 11 -22.64 -31.37 -50.45
CA THR A 11 -21.56 -31.90 -49.59
C THR A 11 -20.41 -30.90 -49.43
N LYS A 12 -20.06 -30.16 -50.48
CA LYS A 12 -19.06 -29.07 -50.41
C LYS A 12 -19.48 -27.98 -49.44
N LEU A 13 -20.76 -27.59 -49.51
CA LEU A 13 -21.30 -26.53 -48.64
C LEU A 13 -21.30 -26.96 -47.17
N ILE A 14 -21.69 -28.20 -46.88
CA ILE A 14 -21.65 -28.75 -45.52
C ILE A 14 -20.23 -28.78 -44.97
N ILE A 15 -19.25 -29.26 -45.74
CA ILE A 15 -17.84 -29.32 -45.29
C ILE A 15 -17.28 -27.94 -45.00
N THR A 16 -17.51 -26.96 -45.89
CA THR A 16 -17.02 -25.59 -45.65
C THR A 16 -17.67 -24.93 -44.45
N SER A 17 -18.97 -25.12 -44.26
CA SER A 17 -19.68 -24.60 -43.08
C SER A 17 -19.19 -25.25 -41.79
N THR A 18 -18.92 -26.55 -41.78
CA THR A 18 -18.40 -27.26 -40.61
C THR A 18 -16.99 -26.77 -40.26
N ILE A 19 -16.14 -26.58 -41.25
CA ILE A 19 -14.80 -26.04 -41.03
C ILE A 19 -14.86 -24.60 -40.44
N ALA A 20 -15.72 -23.75 -41.00
CA ALA A 20 -15.94 -22.41 -40.50
C ALA A 20 -16.43 -22.42 -39.03
N LEU A 21 -17.39 -23.31 -38.70
CA LEU A 21 -17.87 -23.47 -37.33
C LEU A 21 -16.77 -23.88 -36.36
N LEU A 22 -15.91 -24.83 -36.74
CA LEU A 22 -14.77 -25.27 -35.92
C LEU A 22 -13.78 -24.11 -35.65
N ILE A 23 -13.50 -23.31 -36.68
CA ILE A 23 -12.64 -22.12 -36.54
C ILE A 23 -13.25 -21.12 -35.55
N PHE A 24 -14.57 -20.86 -35.64
CA PHE A 24 -15.22 -19.95 -34.68
C PHE A 24 -15.19 -20.47 -33.24
N ILE A 25 -15.35 -21.79 -33.04
CA ILE A 25 -15.21 -22.41 -31.71
C ILE A 25 -13.80 -22.19 -31.15
N VAL A 26 -12.77 -22.43 -31.95
CA VAL A 26 -11.38 -22.22 -31.53
C VAL A 26 -11.13 -20.75 -31.17
N ILE A 27 -11.57 -19.82 -32.01
CA ILE A 27 -11.46 -18.38 -31.74
C ILE A 27 -12.21 -18.00 -30.45
N GLY A 28 -13.41 -18.54 -30.26
CA GLY A 28 -14.20 -18.28 -29.05
C GLY A 28 -13.49 -18.76 -27.78
N ILE A 29 -12.95 -19.97 -27.78
CA ILE A 29 -12.22 -20.53 -26.64
C ILE A 29 -10.94 -19.72 -26.34
N THR A 30 -10.17 -19.38 -27.37
CA THR A 30 -8.94 -18.59 -27.20
C THR A 30 -9.25 -17.17 -26.72
N GLY A 31 -10.34 -16.55 -27.22
CA GLY A 31 -10.80 -15.26 -26.75
C GLY A 31 -11.22 -15.25 -25.28
N LEU A 32 -11.96 -16.28 -24.85
CA LEU A 32 -12.35 -16.43 -23.43
C LEU A 32 -11.16 -16.65 -22.51
N ASN A 33 -10.19 -17.45 -22.94
CA ASN A 33 -8.97 -17.65 -22.15
C ASN A 33 -8.14 -16.36 -22.06
N GLY A 34 -8.00 -15.62 -23.14
CA GLY A 34 -7.34 -14.30 -23.14
C GLY A 34 -8.02 -13.30 -22.19
N MET A 35 -9.36 -13.27 -22.16
CA MET A 35 -10.10 -12.42 -21.21
C MET A 35 -9.83 -12.81 -19.75
N LYS A 36 -9.72 -14.10 -19.44
CA LYS A 36 -9.39 -14.57 -18.09
C LYS A 36 -7.98 -14.15 -17.67
N GLU A 37 -7.01 -14.23 -18.58
CA GLU A 37 -5.63 -13.77 -18.31
C GLU A 37 -5.56 -12.26 -18.09
N ILE A 38 -6.28 -11.48 -18.91
CA ILE A 38 -6.37 -10.02 -18.72
C ILE A 38 -6.99 -9.69 -17.37
N LYS A 39 -8.10 -10.34 -17.01
CA LYS A 39 -8.75 -10.13 -15.71
C LYS A 39 -7.80 -10.45 -14.56
N LYS A 40 -7.11 -11.60 -14.62
CA LYS A 40 -6.12 -11.97 -13.60
C LYS A 40 -4.98 -10.94 -13.51
N GLY A 41 -4.48 -10.46 -14.64
CA GLY A 41 -3.47 -9.41 -14.68
C GLY A 41 -3.95 -8.09 -14.07
N GLN A 42 -5.22 -7.72 -14.28
CA GLN A 42 -5.84 -6.55 -13.66
C GLN A 42 -5.98 -6.72 -12.14
N ASP A 43 -6.48 -7.88 -11.68
CA ASP A 43 -6.62 -8.18 -10.24
C ASP A 43 -5.24 -8.17 -9.55
N ASP A 44 -4.23 -8.81 -10.16
CA ASP A 44 -2.85 -8.82 -9.67
C ASP A 44 -2.25 -7.39 -9.60
N MET A 45 -2.49 -6.55 -10.62
CA MET A 45 -2.00 -5.17 -10.64
C MET A 45 -2.70 -4.32 -9.57
N TYR A 46 -3.99 -4.51 -9.37
CA TYR A 46 -4.76 -3.79 -8.37
C TYR A 46 -4.33 -4.17 -6.95
N GLU A 47 -4.31 -5.49 -6.64
CA GLU A 47 -4.02 -5.97 -5.30
C GLU A 47 -2.54 -5.85 -4.91
N LYS A 48 -1.62 -6.13 -5.86
CA LYS A 48 -0.18 -6.18 -5.56
C LYS A 48 0.53 -4.83 -5.71
N ASN A 49 -0.03 -3.90 -6.48
CA ASN A 49 0.63 -2.62 -6.72
C ASN A 49 -0.20 -1.42 -6.25
N LEU A 50 -1.48 -1.34 -6.65
CA LEU A 50 -2.27 -0.13 -6.40
C LEU A 50 -2.66 0.02 -4.93
N ILE A 51 -3.11 -1.07 -4.29
CA ILE A 51 -3.47 -1.06 -2.85
C ILE A 51 -2.25 -0.72 -2.00
N PRO A 52 -1.09 -1.38 -2.12
CA PRO A 52 0.10 -1.04 -1.35
C PRO A 52 0.55 0.42 -1.52
N ILE A 53 0.53 0.95 -2.75
CA ILE A 53 0.89 2.35 -3.01
C ILE A 53 -0.09 3.31 -2.30
N SER A 54 -1.39 3.02 -2.37
CA SER A 54 -2.41 3.82 -1.66
C SER A 54 -2.22 3.79 -0.16
N ASP A 55 -1.92 2.63 0.40
CA ASP A 55 -1.74 2.47 1.84
C ASP A 55 -0.44 3.08 2.33
N ALA A 56 0.64 3.00 1.56
CA ALA A 56 1.88 3.75 1.83
C ALA A 56 1.63 5.27 1.83
N GLY A 57 0.82 5.77 0.89
CA GLY A 57 0.41 7.18 0.85
C GLY A 57 -0.39 7.61 2.09
N LYS A 58 -1.27 6.76 2.61
CA LYS A 58 -2.00 7.01 3.88
C LYS A 58 -1.04 7.02 5.06
N ALA A 59 -0.16 6.02 5.16
CA ALA A 59 0.85 5.92 6.21
C ALA A 59 1.75 7.17 6.25
N TYR A 60 2.22 7.63 5.10
CA TYR A 60 3.00 8.86 4.99
C TYR A 60 2.21 10.10 5.45
N LYS A 61 0.93 10.21 5.06
CA LYS A 61 0.04 11.29 5.52
C LYS A 61 -0.10 11.28 7.04
N ASP A 62 -0.29 10.11 7.66
CA ASP A 62 -0.43 9.99 9.11
C ASP A 62 0.87 10.36 9.82
N PHE A 63 2.03 9.99 9.26
CA PHE A 63 3.34 10.42 9.75
C PHE A 63 3.50 11.95 9.76
N ILE A 64 3.16 12.61 8.65
CA ILE A 64 3.19 14.07 8.56
C ILE A 64 2.19 14.72 9.53
N LEU A 65 1.01 14.11 9.71
CA LEU A 65 0.00 14.59 10.65
C LEU A 65 0.51 14.54 12.10
N ILE A 66 1.16 13.46 12.52
CA ILE A 66 1.80 13.35 13.84
C ILE A 66 2.75 14.53 14.06
N ARG A 67 3.67 14.76 13.12
CA ARG A 67 4.65 15.85 13.21
C ARG A 67 4.00 17.24 13.28
N ALA A 68 2.93 17.45 12.51
CA ALA A 68 2.20 18.72 12.50
C ALA A 68 1.46 18.98 13.82
N GLU A 69 0.77 17.97 14.35
CA GLU A 69 -0.01 18.12 15.57
C GLU A 69 0.88 18.25 16.81
N LEU A 70 2.02 17.57 16.86
CA LEU A 70 3.02 17.78 17.93
C LEU A 70 3.53 19.22 17.95
N ARG A 71 3.81 19.82 16.78
CA ARG A 71 4.20 21.23 16.70
C ARG A 71 3.08 22.15 17.18
N ARG A 72 1.81 21.86 16.83
CA ARG A 72 0.65 22.63 17.31
C ARG A 72 0.50 22.55 18.81
N MET A 73 0.73 21.37 19.41
CA MET A 73 0.71 21.20 20.86
C MET A 73 1.78 22.05 21.52
N LEU A 74 3.02 22.03 21.03
CA LEU A 74 4.12 22.83 21.59
C LEU A 74 3.87 24.34 21.51
N LEU A 75 3.24 24.81 20.43
CA LEU A 75 2.93 26.22 20.24
C LEU A 75 1.68 26.70 20.99
N ASN A 76 0.91 25.78 21.56
CA ASN A 76 -0.36 26.14 22.21
C ASN A 76 -0.23 26.06 23.73
N PRO A 77 -0.43 27.17 24.47
CA PRO A 77 -0.35 27.17 25.95
C PRO A 77 -1.60 26.57 26.60
N ASP A 78 -2.69 26.36 25.85
CA ASP A 78 -3.96 25.86 26.37
C ASP A 78 -3.94 24.33 26.46
N ILE A 79 -4.03 23.79 27.69
CA ILE A 79 -3.97 22.34 27.94
C ILE A 79 -5.17 21.61 27.34
N GLU A 80 -6.36 22.23 27.26
CA GLU A 80 -7.53 21.58 26.67
C GLU A 80 -7.37 21.42 25.14
N LYS A 81 -6.77 22.39 24.47
CA LYS A 81 -6.38 22.26 23.07
C LYS A 81 -5.30 21.22 22.86
N ARG A 82 -4.30 21.16 23.74
CA ARG A 82 -3.27 20.09 23.70
C ARG A 82 -3.90 18.72 23.80
N LYS A 83 -4.89 18.50 24.64
CA LYS A 83 -5.64 17.23 24.73
C LYS A 83 -6.34 16.88 23.43
N GLN A 84 -6.96 17.85 22.75
CA GLN A 84 -7.61 17.64 21.47
C GLN A 84 -6.61 17.21 20.39
N TYR A 85 -5.47 17.88 20.29
CA TYR A 85 -4.39 17.51 19.36
C TYR A 85 -3.81 16.14 19.69
N LYS A 86 -3.65 15.81 20.99
CA LYS A 86 -3.20 14.48 21.42
C LYS A 86 -4.06 13.36 20.89
N ILE A 87 -5.39 13.49 20.91
CA ILE A 87 -6.32 12.50 20.36
C ILE A 87 -6.05 12.24 18.86
N ILE A 88 -5.73 13.29 18.12
CA ILE A 88 -5.39 13.19 16.70
C ILE A 88 -4.05 12.46 16.51
N VAL A 89 -3.06 12.80 17.32
CA VAL A 89 -1.73 12.13 17.30
C VAL A 89 -1.87 10.67 17.65
N ASP A 90 -2.57 10.34 18.75
CA ASP A 90 -2.75 8.95 19.20
C ASP A 90 -3.40 8.09 18.10
N LYS A 91 -4.42 8.62 17.42
CA LYS A 91 -5.06 7.93 16.30
C LYS A 91 -4.14 7.75 15.12
N ALA A 92 -3.40 8.79 14.72
CA ALA A 92 -2.46 8.71 13.60
C ALA A 92 -1.31 7.72 13.90
N VAL A 93 -0.82 7.67 15.14
CA VAL A 93 0.18 6.69 15.60
C VAL A 93 -0.38 5.26 15.52
N GLU A 94 -1.63 5.05 15.93
CA GLU A 94 -2.28 3.74 15.83
C GLU A 94 -2.44 3.29 14.38
N ASP A 95 -2.96 4.16 13.51
CA ASP A 95 -3.21 3.85 12.10
C ASP A 95 -1.88 3.59 11.36
N LEU A 96 -0.85 4.39 11.60
CA LEU A 96 0.48 4.19 11.05
C LEU A 96 1.14 2.90 11.56
N SER A 97 1.00 2.59 12.87
CA SER A 97 1.51 1.32 13.42
C SER A 97 0.89 0.11 12.73
N LYS A 98 -0.44 0.11 12.52
CA LYS A 98 -1.13 -0.97 11.81
C LYS A 98 -0.63 -1.13 10.37
N ALA A 99 -0.37 -0.01 9.68
CA ALA A 99 0.17 -0.04 8.33
C ALA A 99 1.58 -0.67 8.30
N ILE A 100 2.46 -0.26 9.21
CA ILE A 100 3.83 -0.81 9.31
C ILE A 100 3.79 -2.30 9.69
N ASP A 101 2.99 -2.69 10.68
CA ASP A 101 2.83 -4.08 11.09
C ASP A 101 2.35 -4.96 9.92
N TYR A 102 1.44 -4.44 9.09
CA TYR A 102 1.01 -5.13 7.88
C TYR A 102 2.17 -5.36 6.91
N TYR A 103 2.98 -4.34 6.59
CA TYR A 103 4.13 -4.50 5.68
C TYR A 103 5.18 -5.45 6.24
N VAL A 104 5.47 -5.37 7.53
CA VAL A 104 6.40 -6.30 8.21
C VAL A 104 5.86 -7.73 8.16
N SER A 105 4.54 -7.93 8.31
CA SER A 105 3.90 -9.24 8.27
C SER A 105 3.96 -9.94 6.90
N LEU A 106 4.15 -9.19 5.81
CA LEU A 106 4.28 -9.73 4.46
C LEU A 106 5.51 -10.61 4.25
N ASN A 107 6.40 -10.68 5.25
CA ASN A 107 7.55 -11.59 5.31
C ASN A 107 8.41 -11.57 4.02
N ALA A 108 8.59 -10.39 3.46
CA ALA A 108 9.34 -10.17 2.24
C ALA A 108 10.80 -10.66 2.42
N GLN A 109 11.36 -11.26 1.36
CA GLN A 109 12.75 -11.72 1.35
C GLN A 109 13.65 -10.73 0.58
N GLY A 110 14.94 -10.84 0.77
CA GLY A 110 15.93 -10.03 0.05
C GLY A 110 15.93 -8.56 0.51
N GLU A 111 16.04 -7.65 -0.42
CA GLU A 111 16.15 -6.20 -0.17
C GLU A 111 14.90 -5.64 0.52
N LEU A 112 13.71 -6.03 0.05
CA LEU A 112 12.44 -5.60 0.63
C LEU A 112 12.28 -6.05 2.09
N GLY A 113 12.71 -7.27 2.43
CA GLY A 113 12.68 -7.76 3.81
C GLY A 113 13.62 -6.98 4.73
N ARG A 114 14.79 -6.57 4.21
CA ARG A 114 15.71 -5.70 4.94
C ARG A 114 15.09 -4.32 5.17
N MET A 115 14.51 -3.70 4.14
CA MET A 115 13.82 -2.41 4.25
C MET A 115 12.68 -2.45 5.27
N ASN A 116 11.83 -3.48 5.25
CA ASN A 116 10.75 -3.66 6.22
C ASN A 116 11.28 -3.77 7.66
N SER A 117 12.40 -4.47 7.86
CA SER A 117 13.03 -4.60 9.19
C SER A 117 13.63 -3.27 9.68
N GLU A 118 14.25 -2.51 8.78
CA GLU A 118 14.78 -1.18 9.09
C GLU A 118 13.66 -0.19 9.39
N LEU A 119 12.56 -0.24 8.65
CA LEU A 119 11.36 0.56 8.88
C LEU A 119 10.75 0.27 10.25
N ASP A 120 10.55 -1.01 10.60
CA ASP A 120 10.01 -1.42 11.90
C ASP A 120 10.87 -0.91 13.07
N LYS A 121 12.20 -1.05 12.95
CA LYS A 121 13.12 -0.55 13.95
C LYS A 121 13.04 0.98 14.09
N SER A 122 13.10 1.70 12.98
CA SER A 122 13.04 3.16 12.98
C SER A 122 11.71 3.68 13.51
N TRP A 123 10.60 2.97 13.20
CA TRP A 123 9.29 3.29 13.73
C TRP A 123 9.19 3.08 15.24
N LYS A 124 9.72 1.98 15.78
CA LYS A 124 9.75 1.72 17.22
C LYS A 124 10.55 2.78 17.97
N GLU A 125 11.70 3.18 17.44
CA GLU A 125 12.51 4.27 17.98
C GLU A 125 11.73 5.60 17.96
N TYR A 126 11.12 5.95 16.84
CA TYR A 126 10.30 7.16 16.68
C TYR A 126 9.12 7.18 17.64
N ARG A 127 8.38 6.07 17.76
CA ARG A 127 7.25 5.94 18.65
C ARG A 127 7.62 6.12 20.12
N SER A 128 8.74 5.54 20.57
CA SER A 128 9.24 5.73 21.93
C SER A 128 9.53 7.21 22.24
N MET A 129 10.16 7.91 21.29
CA MET A 129 10.43 9.34 21.43
C MET A 129 9.15 10.18 21.37
N ASN A 130 8.17 9.78 20.55
CA ASN A 130 6.86 10.44 20.50
C ASN A 130 6.11 10.33 21.83
N ASP A 131 6.11 9.16 22.47
CA ASP A 131 5.46 8.94 23.76
C ASP A 131 6.13 9.77 24.87
N GLU A 132 7.48 9.83 24.87
CA GLU A 132 8.23 10.67 25.80
C GLU A 132 7.92 12.16 25.58
N LEU A 133 7.95 12.62 24.33
CA LEU A 133 7.63 14.00 23.96
C LEU A 133 6.20 14.38 24.35
N LEU A 134 5.21 13.52 24.05
CA LEU A 134 3.83 13.73 24.46
C LEU A 134 3.68 13.87 25.99
N SER A 135 4.40 13.05 26.75
CA SER A 135 4.37 13.12 28.22
C SER A 135 4.86 14.48 28.73
N LEU A 136 5.95 15.01 28.18
CA LEU A 136 6.50 16.33 28.54
C LEU A 136 5.56 17.46 28.13
N ILE A 137 5.02 17.42 26.91
CA ILE A 137 4.08 18.43 26.41
C ILE A 137 2.83 18.47 27.29
N MET A 138 2.28 17.31 27.67
CA MET A 138 1.10 17.22 28.51
C MET A 138 1.36 17.63 29.97
N ALA A 139 2.61 17.46 30.42
CA ALA A 139 3.07 17.96 31.72
C ALA A 139 3.43 19.46 31.72
N MET A 140 3.27 20.16 30.58
CA MET A 140 3.65 21.57 30.38
C MET A 140 5.16 21.84 30.63
N LYS A 141 5.99 20.83 30.31
CA LYS A 141 7.46 20.91 30.46
C LYS A 141 8.15 21.20 29.13
N ASP A 142 7.68 22.21 28.44
CA ASP A 142 8.13 22.53 27.07
C ASP A 142 9.62 22.80 26.96
N ASN A 143 10.26 23.27 28.04
CA ASN A 143 11.72 23.53 28.11
C ASN A 143 12.56 22.25 28.02
N GLU A 144 11.97 21.08 28.35
CA GLU A 144 12.66 19.78 28.35
C GLU A 144 12.49 19.05 26.99
N THR A 145 11.66 19.57 26.05
CA THR A 145 11.34 18.91 24.81
C THR A 145 12.41 19.00 23.73
N GLY A 146 13.29 20.01 23.79
CA GLY A 146 14.26 20.30 22.74
C GLY A 146 15.16 19.13 22.33
N PRO A 147 15.84 18.44 23.30
CA PRO A 147 16.71 17.33 22.97
C PRO A 147 15.99 16.14 22.32
N ILE A 148 14.73 15.90 22.71
CA ILE A 148 13.90 14.79 22.17
C ILE A 148 13.46 15.13 20.75
N LEU A 149 13.06 16.38 20.50
CA LEU A 149 12.68 16.86 19.17
C LEU A 149 13.80 16.65 18.14
N VAL A 150 15.04 16.99 18.50
CA VAL A 150 16.18 16.78 17.60
C VAL A 150 16.32 15.30 17.23
N LYS A 151 16.35 14.41 18.22
CA LYS A 151 16.44 12.96 17.98
C LYS A 151 15.27 12.42 17.17
N MET A 152 14.06 12.92 17.42
CA MET A 152 12.85 12.52 16.73
C MET A 152 12.86 12.98 15.27
N PHE A 153 13.40 14.15 14.94
CA PHE A 153 13.59 14.59 13.56
C PHE A 153 14.58 13.68 12.83
N ASP A 154 15.72 13.35 13.45
CA ASP A 154 16.70 12.44 12.84
C ASP A 154 16.13 11.03 12.60
N ALA A 155 15.31 10.52 13.52
CA ALA A 155 14.62 9.25 13.35
C ALA A 155 13.53 9.33 12.26
N GLY A 156 12.80 10.44 12.19
CA GLY A 156 11.81 10.69 11.15
C GLY A 156 12.42 10.75 9.75
N ASP A 157 13.57 11.39 9.60
CA ASP A 157 14.28 11.46 8.33
C ASP A 157 14.77 10.08 7.85
N LYS A 158 15.01 9.14 8.76
CA LYS A 158 15.32 7.75 8.39
C LYS A 158 14.09 7.03 7.84
N ILE A 159 12.93 7.23 8.48
CA ILE A 159 11.66 6.65 8.03
C ILE A 159 11.29 7.15 6.61
N GLU A 160 11.51 8.44 6.34
CA GLU A 160 11.21 9.03 5.02
C GLU A 160 12.13 8.50 3.89
N LYS A 161 13.29 7.94 4.22
CA LYS A 161 14.27 7.43 3.26
C LYS A 161 14.18 5.91 3.03
N THR A 162 13.45 5.20 3.88
CA THR A 162 13.20 3.75 3.80
C THR A 162 11.98 3.45 2.96
#